data_22e827b1c69949254a7771177e13f6f0
#
_entry.id   22e827b1c69949254a7771177e13f6f0
#
_cell.length_a   1.000
_cell.length_b   1.000
_cell.length_c   1.000
_cell.angle_alpha   90.00
_cell.angle_beta   90.00
_cell.angle_gamma   90.00
#
_symmetry.space_group_name_H-M   'P 1'
#
loop_
_entity.id
_entity.type
_entity.pdbx_description
1 polymer ?
#
loop_
_entity_poly.entity_id
_entity_poly.type
_entity_poly.pdbx_seq_one_letter_code
_entity_poly.pdbx_strand_id
1 'polypeptide(L)'
;MTPSFKVSPLLLPLVFLLSFSAYAQDQPAPPKNFFARWADFYGNDWHPDPNAPASTPPARRGVPSPIDAPPFPFADWPYGGSPVTGEPDTNSYPLMTAINGARSRIKIYGWLDPTVNASTSTHRNSPVGNDLYSNRFQLNQAVLYVERLPDSVQRDHIDWGFHLTALYGTDYRYTTNKGYFSSQLLKHDRQYGFDPSLEYVDVYFPHVAQGMNLRIGRYISIPGIEAQLSPNNYLFSHSLLYVIDPFTDTGVLATVKLNDRWLVQLGITASHDVAPWTADAQPSGTACVSYTTRSVNDNFYLCANGINDGKYAFDNLQQYDATWYHKFSKTLHMATETWYMYQLDVPAVGGPIAPQPGNNGAFCRPGQIRCTAPEYAFVNYVNKQLSPHDFVTIRSDFLNDKKGQRTGYQTRYSENTLSWNHWIGTTIQIRPELRFDHAWDSSAYDNGAHRNQFTAATDLIVHF
;
A
#
# COMPACT_ATOMS: atom_id res chain seq x y z
N MET A 1 19.29 -40.16 14.60
CA MET A 1 17.89 -39.96 15.03
C MET A 1 17.28 -38.96 14.04
N THR A 2 16.48 -39.45 13.12
CA THR A 2 15.83 -38.66 12.07
C THR A 2 14.46 -38.20 12.56
N PRO A 3 14.11 -36.91 12.51
CA PRO A 3 12.73 -36.49 12.82
C PRO A 3 11.85 -36.72 11.61
N SER A 4 10.78 -37.49 11.82
CA SER A 4 9.73 -37.69 10.82
C SER A 4 8.79 -36.50 10.77
N PHE A 5 8.73 -35.83 9.61
CA PHE A 5 7.73 -34.82 9.31
C PHE A 5 6.38 -35.51 9.02
N LYS A 6 5.37 -35.25 9.84
CA LYS A 6 3.97 -35.55 9.52
C LYS A 6 3.40 -34.35 8.75
N VAL A 7 3.21 -34.53 7.46
CA VAL A 7 2.47 -33.60 6.61
C VAL A 7 1.00 -33.98 6.69
N SER A 8 0.16 -33.12 7.24
CA SER A 8 -1.30 -33.23 7.12
C SER A 8 -1.73 -32.72 5.73
N PRO A 9 -2.55 -33.46 4.98
CA PRO A 9 -3.01 -33.00 3.68
C PRO A 9 -4.14 -32.01 3.85
N LEU A 10 -3.91 -30.74 3.55
CA LEU A 10 -4.96 -29.77 3.28
C LEU A 10 -5.45 -30.00 1.85
N LEU A 11 -6.70 -30.43 1.76
CA LEU A 11 -7.44 -30.70 0.52
C LEU A 11 -7.59 -29.43 -0.31
N LEU A 12 -6.85 -29.35 -1.42
CA LEU A 12 -7.23 -28.52 -2.57
C LEU A 12 -8.34 -29.27 -3.33
N PRO A 13 -9.44 -28.62 -3.71
CA PRO A 13 -10.40 -29.24 -4.61
C PRO A 13 -9.81 -29.30 -6.02
N LEU A 14 -9.44 -30.49 -6.45
CA LEU A 14 -9.08 -30.80 -7.83
C LEU A 14 -10.34 -30.72 -8.70
N VAL A 15 -10.38 -29.75 -9.62
CA VAL A 15 -11.46 -29.65 -10.60
C VAL A 15 -11.28 -30.75 -11.65
N PHE A 16 -12.12 -31.78 -11.60
CA PHE A 16 -12.21 -32.79 -12.65
C PHE A 16 -12.94 -32.22 -13.88
N LEU A 17 -12.22 -32.07 -14.98
CA LEU A 17 -12.80 -31.84 -16.30
C LEU A 17 -13.28 -33.16 -16.89
N LEU A 18 -14.60 -33.39 -16.86
CA LEU A 18 -15.22 -34.41 -17.68
C LEU A 18 -15.65 -33.80 -19.01
N SER A 19 -14.99 -34.21 -20.08
CA SER A 19 -15.36 -33.90 -21.46
C SER A 19 -16.52 -34.80 -21.89
N PHE A 20 -17.71 -34.23 -22.05
CA PHE A 20 -18.80 -34.83 -22.77
C PHE A 20 -18.98 -34.15 -24.12
N SER A 21 -18.71 -34.88 -25.21
CA SER A 21 -19.11 -34.49 -26.56
C SER A 21 -20.56 -34.90 -26.79
N ALA A 22 -21.47 -33.92 -26.84
CA ALA A 22 -22.84 -34.15 -27.29
C ALA A 22 -23.18 -33.20 -28.43
N TYR A 23 -23.72 -33.74 -29.49
CA TYR A 23 -24.32 -33.02 -30.61
C TYR A 23 -25.47 -32.14 -30.10
N ALA A 24 -25.38 -30.81 -30.27
CA ALA A 24 -26.40 -29.87 -29.86
C ALA A 24 -27.05 -29.21 -31.07
N GLN A 25 -28.40 -29.32 -31.11
CA GLN A 25 -29.28 -28.39 -31.83
C GLN A 25 -29.16 -26.98 -31.21
N ASP A 26 -29.37 -25.95 -32.01
CA ASP A 26 -29.35 -24.50 -31.61
C ASP A 26 -30.43 -24.16 -30.57
N GLN A 27 -30.27 -24.63 -29.36
CA GLN A 27 -30.95 -24.05 -28.21
C GLN A 27 -30.03 -23.01 -27.56
N PRO A 28 -30.55 -21.85 -27.14
CA PRO A 28 -29.74 -20.89 -26.39
C PRO A 28 -29.12 -21.62 -25.19
N ALA A 29 -27.80 -21.58 -25.07
CA ALA A 29 -27.07 -22.26 -24.01
C ALA A 29 -27.69 -21.87 -22.64
N PRO A 30 -27.91 -22.81 -21.75
CA PRO A 30 -28.49 -22.52 -20.43
C PRO A 30 -27.61 -21.47 -19.73
N PRO A 31 -28.20 -20.55 -18.94
CA PRO A 31 -27.44 -19.51 -18.27
C PRO A 31 -26.36 -20.15 -17.40
N LYS A 32 -25.10 -19.75 -17.62
CA LYS A 32 -23.95 -20.28 -16.89
C LYS A 32 -24.12 -20.00 -15.38
N ASN A 33 -23.81 -20.96 -14.54
CA ASN A 33 -23.79 -20.78 -13.10
C ASN A 33 -22.62 -19.88 -12.66
N PHE A 34 -22.58 -19.51 -11.38
CA PHE A 34 -21.56 -18.65 -10.80
C PHE A 34 -20.12 -19.15 -11.11
N PHE A 35 -19.82 -20.41 -10.83
CA PHE A 35 -18.47 -20.95 -11.00
C PHE A 35 -18.06 -21.03 -12.48
N ALA A 36 -19.00 -21.32 -13.37
CA ALA A 36 -18.74 -21.34 -14.80
C ALA A 36 -18.43 -19.93 -15.33
N ARG A 37 -19.15 -18.90 -14.90
CA ARG A 37 -18.86 -17.51 -15.27
C ARG A 37 -17.50 -17.06 -14.74
N TRP A 38 -17.16 -17.45 -13.51
CA TRP A 38 -15.88 -17.13 -12.89
C TRP A 38 -14.71 -17.78 -13.64
N ALA A 39 -14.82 -19.08 -13.93
CA ALA A 39 -13.81 -19.80 -14.72
C ALA A 39 -13.66 -19.23 -16.13
N ASP A 40 -14.78 -18.92 -16.80
CA ASP A 40 -14.76 -18.30 -18.13
C ASP A 40 -14.05 -16.93 -18.13
N PHE A 41 -14.25 -16.12 -17.06
CA PHE A 41 -13.57 -14.84 -16.95
C PHE A 41 -12.05 -15.02 -17.01
N TYR A 42 -11.49 -15.88 -16.15
CA TYR A 42 -10.06 -16.17 -16.14
C TYR A 42 -9.59 -16.84 -17.42
N GLY A 43 -10.36 -17.78 -17.98
CA GLY A 43 -10.02 -18.42 -19.26
C GLY A 43 -9.89 -17.43 -20.41
N ASN A 44 -10.79 -16.46 -20.48
CA ASN A 44 -10.73 -15.39 -21.50
C ASN A 44 -9.63 -14.35 -21.20
N ASP A 45 -9.36 -14.05 -19.95
CA ASP A 45 -8.32 -13.09 -19.55
C ASP A 45 -6.90 -13.64 -19.85
N TRP A 46 -6.67 -14.92 -19.57
CA TRP A 46 -5.37 -15.56 -19.76
C TRP A 46 -5.13 -16.04 -21.18
N HIS A 47 -6.20 -16.32 -21.94
CA HIS A 47 -6.17 -16.78 -23.32
C HIS A 47 -7.13 -15.92 -24.17
N PRO A 48 -6.84 -14.62 -24.34
CA PRO A 48 -7.71 -13.74 -25.11
C PRO A 48 -7.78 -14.19 -26.58
N ASP A 49 -8.93 -13.92 -27.21
CA ASP A 49 -9.07 -14.10 -28.65
C ASP A 49 -7.99 -13.26 -29.36
N PRO A 50 -7.17 -13.85 -30.25
CA PRO A 50 -6.14 -13.13 -30.99
C PRO A 50 -6.67 -11.94 -31.81
N ASN A 51 -7.97 -11.92 -32.12
CA ASN A 51 -8.63 -10.85 -32.86
C ASN A 51 -9.28 -9.80 -31.93
N ALA A 52 -9.31 -10.03 -30.61
CA ALA A 52 -9.81 -9.05 -29.65
C ALA A 52 -8.79 -7.92 -29.45
N PRO A 53 -9.23 -6.71 -29.11
CA PRO A 53 -8.31 -5.67 -28.64
C PRO A 53 -7.46 -6.19 -27.48
N ALA A 54 -6.15 -5.90 -27.51
CA ALA A 54 -5.25 -6.31 -26.43
C ALA A 54 -5.76 -5.76 -25.07
N SER A 55 -5.88 -6.65 -24.10
CA SER A 55 -6.19 -6.26 -22.74
C SER A 55 -5.00 -5.46 -22.16
N THR A 56 -5.30 -4.44 -21.40
CA THR A 56 -4.28 -3.64 -20.71
C THR A 56 -4.35 -3.95 -19.22
N PRO A 57 -3.22 -4.21 -18.55
CA PRO A 57 -3.22 -4.36 -17.09
C PRO A 57 -3.81 -3.13 -16.40
N PRO A 58 -4.41 -3.30 -15.20
CA PRO A 58 -4.94 -2.18 -14.42
C PRO A 58 -3.91 -1.08 -14.26
N ALA A 59 -4.35 0.17 -14.39
CA ALA A 59 -3.49 1.31 -14.17
C ALA A 59 -3.00 1.32 -12.73
N ARG A 60 -1.72 1.65 -12.56
CA ARG A 60 -1.10 1.82 -11.25
C ARG A 60 -1.23 3.27 -10.80
N ARG A 61 -1.23 3.50 -9.49
CA ARG A 61 -1.08 4.82 -8.91
C ARG A 61 0.13 5.56 -9.46
N GLY A 62 -0.09 6.75 -10.01
CA GLY A 62 0.99 7.60 -10.51
C GLY A 62 1.32 8.76 -9.58
N VAL A 63 0.49 8.98 -8.54
CA VAL A 63 0.62 10.05 -7.55
C VAL A 63 0.17 9.54 -6.18
N PRO A 64 0.57 10.19 -5.06
CA PRO A 64 0.17 9.78 -3.73
C PRO A 64 -1.33 9.75 -3.51
N SER A 65 -1.78 8.82 -2.65
CA SER A 65 -3.15 8.81 -2.15
C SER A 65 -3.39 10.04 -1.27
N PRO A 66 -4.58 10.68 -1.32
CA PRO A 66 -5.71 10.37 -2.17
C PRO A 66 -5.72 11.14 -3.50
N ILE A 67 -4.60 11.71 -3.96
CA ILE A 67 -4.54 12.51 -5.20
C ILE A 67 -4.85 11.66 -6.43
N ASP A 68 -4.50 10.38 -6.38
CA ASP A 68 -4.80 9.41 -7.43
C ASP A 68 -6.23 8.87 -7.37
N ALA A 69 -6.95 9.20 -6.29
CA ALA A 69 -8.34 8.80 -6.10
C ALA A 69 -9.31 9.85 -6.69
N PRO A 70 -10.58 9.49 -6.93
CA PRO A 70 -11.58 10.48 -7.27
C PRO A 70 -11.53 11.66 -6.28
N PRO A 71 -11.74 12.89 -6.74
CA PRO A 71 -12.12 13.32 -8.09
C PRO A 71 -10.96 13.69 -9.03
N PHE A 72 -9.72 13.35 -8.74
CA PHE A 72 -8.54 13.96 -9.36
C PHE A 72 -7.54 12.96 -9.94
N PRO A 73 -7.95 12.01 -10.79
CA PRO A 73 -7.01 11.11 -11.41
C PRO A 73 -6.10 11.83 -12.38
N PHE A 74 -4.87 11.36 -12.44
CA PHE A 74 -3.90 11.76 -13.45
C PHE A 74 -3.76 10.63 -14.47
N ALA A 75 -4.75 10.50 -15.34
CA ALA A 75 -4.82 9.43 -16.34
C ALA A 75 -3.61 9.37 -17.30
N ASP A 76 -2.89 10.49 -17.44
CA ASP A 76 -1.73 10.58 -18.33
C ASP A 76 -0.43 10.02 -17.74
N TRP A 77 -0.41 9.63 -16.47
CA TRP A 77 0.76 8.99 -15.88
C TRP A 77 0.85 7.54 -16.34
N PRO A 78 2.05 7.08 -16.78
CA PRO A 78 2.27 5.65 -17.03
C PRO A 78 1.99 4.90 -15.73
N TYR A 79 1.03 4.02 -15.70
CA TYR A 79 0.53 3.32 -14.52
C TYR A 79 -0.32 4.15 -13.55
N GLY A 80 -0.52 5.43 -13.79
CA GLY A 80 -1.32 6.30 -12.93
C GLY A 80 -2.74 6.42 -13.42
N GLY A 81 -3.59 6.70 -12.53
CA GLY A 81 -5.01 6.88 -12.72
C GLY A 81 -5.77 5.84 -11.93
N SER A 82 -6.38 6.27 -10.84
CA SER A 82 -7.49 5.53 -10.26
C SER A 82 -8.63 5.50 -11.26
N PRO A 83 -9.40 4.42 -11.35
CA PRO A 83 -10.67 4.48 -12.07
C PRO A 83 -11.53 5.54 -11.41
N VAL A 84 -11.89 6.55 -12.17
CA VAL A 84 -12.86 7.56 -11.77
C VAL A 84 -14.14 7.30 -12.48
N THR A 85 -15.21 7.66 -11.85
CA THR A 85 -16.51 7.65 -12.51
C THR A 85 -16.47 8.60 -13.72
N GLY A 86 -16.84 8.10 -14.90
CA GLY A 86 -16.76 8.81 -16.16
C GLY A 86 -15.49 8.56 -16.98
N GLU A 87 -14.41 8.05 -16.36
CA GLU A 87 -13.24 7.53 -17.06
C GLU A 87 -13.35 6.01 -17.28
N PRO A 88 -12.67 5.43 -18.27
CA PRO A 88 -12.65 3.99 -18.45
C PRO A 88 -12.10 3.31 -17.19
N ASP A 89 -12.90 2.42 -16.62
CA ASP A 89 -12.46 1.58 -15.51
C ASP A 89 -11.54 0.49 -16.05
N THR A 90 -10.27 0.58 -15.74
CA THR A 90 -9.24 -0.38 -16.16
C THR A 90 -9.10 -1.56 -15.21
N ASN A 91 -9.76 -1.53 -14.04
CA ASN A 91 -9.71 -2.64 -13.11
C ASN A 91 -10.53 -3.84 -13.63
N SER A 92 -10.04 -5.02 -13.35
CA SER A 92 -10.74 -6.26 -13.66
C SER A 92 -11.52 -6.74 -12.44
N TYR A 93 -12.76 -7.14 -12.66
CA TYR A 93 -13.68 -7.58 -11.61
C TYR A 93 -14.22 -8.98 -11.88
N PRO A 94 -13.41 -10.04 -11.71
CA PRO A 94 -13.85 -11.43 -11.94
C PRO A 94 -15.06 -11.82 -11.09
N LEU A 95 -15.02 -11.47 -9.80
CA LEU A 95 -16.11 -11.76 -8.86
C LEU A 95 -17.42 -11.05 -9.24
N MET A 96 -17.34 -9.75 -9.59
CA MET A 96 -18.52 -8.98 -10.03
C MET A 96 -19.12 -9.55 -11.32
N THR A 97 -18.28 -10.04 -12.23
CA THR A 97 -18.73 -10.74 -13.44
C THR A 97 -19.41 -12.05 -13.10
N ALA A 98 -18.84 -12.83 -12.16
CA ALA A 98 -19.38 -14.11 -11.73
C ALA A 98 -20.77 -13.98 -11.04
N ILE A 99 -21.00 -12.92 -10.29
CA ILE A 99 -22.30 -12.64 -9.63
C ILE A 99 -23.28 -11.84 -10.51
N ASN A 100 -22.97 -11.59 -11.78
CA ASN A 100 -23.75 -10.74 -12.70
C ASN A 100 -23.87 -9.28 -12.21
N GLY A 101 -22.91 -8.80 -11.44
CA GLY A 101 -22.89 -7.47 -10.84
C GLY A 101 -22.01 -6.44 -11.54
N ALA A 102 -21.45 -6.74 -12.72
CA ALA A 102 -20.46 -5.88 -13.40
C ALA A 102 -20.94 -4.44 -13.64
N ARG A 103 -22.26 -4.22 -13.82
CA ARG A 103 -22.87 -2.89 -14.01
C ARG A 103 -23.21 -2.16 -12.70
N SER A 104 -23.04 -2.79 -11.54
CA SER A 104 -23.29 -2.17 -10.24
C SER A 104 -22.32 -1.03 -9.97
N ARG A 105 -22.78 0.05 -9.38
CA ARG A 105 -21.91 1.11 -8.81
C ARG A 105 -21.20 0.63 -7.53
N ILE A 106 -21.75 -0.37 -6.84
CA ILE A 106 -21.06 -1.03 -5.72
C ILE A 106 -20.21 -2.14 -6.31
N LYS A 107 -18.91 -2.09 -6.07
CA LYS A 107 -17.94 -3.11 -6.49
C LYS A 107 -17.54 -3.96 -5.29
N ILE A 108 -17.42 -5.26 -5.52
CA ILE A 108 -16.88 -6.24 -4.58
C ILE A 108 -15.74 -6.95 -5.32
N TYR A 109 -14.53 -6.79 -4.83
CA TYR A 109 -13.33 -7.36 -5.47
C TYR A 109 -12.19 -7.46 -4.46
N GLY A 110 -11.10 -8.06 -4.87
CA GLY A 110 -9.96 -8.19 -3.99
C GLY A 110 -8.82 -8.95 -4.64
N TRP A 111 -7.87 -9.40 -3.81
CA TRP A 111 -6.73 -10.17 -4.27
C TRP A 111 -6.21 -11.10 -3.17
N LEU A 112 -5.45 -12.08 -3.63
CA LEU A 112 -4.56 -12.90 -2.80
C LEU A 112 -3.13 -12.59 -3.19
N ASP A 113 -2.24 -12.50 -2.20
CA ASP A 113 -0.82 -12.17 -2.37
C ASP A 113 0.06 -13.16 -1.58
N PRO A 114 0.20 -14.42 -2.04
CA PRO A 114 1.21 -15.34 -1.53
C PRO A 114 2.61 -14.91 -1.99
N THR A 115 3.60 -15.08 -1.10
CA THR A 115 4.96 -14.62 -1.30
C THR A 115 5.97 -15.68 -0.88
N VAL A 116 7.19 -15.58 -1.43
CA VAL A 116 8.33 -16.41 -1.03
C VAL A 116 9.61 -15.60 -1.11
N ASN A 117 10.51 -15.80 -0.15
CA ASN A 117 11.82 -15.18 -0.16
C ASN A 117 12.93 -16.16 0.21
N ALA A 118 14.15 -15.82 -0.23
CA ALA A 118 15.42 -16.37 0.22
C ALA A 118 16.29 -15.19 0.68
N SER A 119 16.70 -15.20 1.94
CA SER A 119 17.44 -14.12 2.59
C SER A 119 18.72 -14.65 3.24
N THR A 120 19.72 -13.77 3.31
CA THR A 120 20.93 -14.02 4.13
C THR A 120 20.65 -13.89 5.63
N SER A 121 19.57 -13.24 6.03
CA SER A 121 19.08 -13.24 7.42
C SER A 121 18.44 -14.58 7.75
N THR A 122 18.69 -15.07 8.97
CA THR A 122 18.20 -16.39 9.43
C THR A 122 16.95 -16.28 10.31
N HIS A 123 16.72 -15.12 10.93
CA HIS A 123 15.59 -14.87 11.84
C HIS A 123 14.53 -13.98 11.22
N ARG A 124 14.87 -12.72 10.95
CA ARG A 124 13.97 -11.72 10.39
C ARG A 124 14.71 -10.78 9.44
N ASN A 125 14.01 -10.30 8.43
CA ASN A 125 14.54 -9.30 7.50
C ASN A 125 14.41 -7.86 8.03
N SER A 126 13.85 -7.65 9.24
CA SER A 126 13.67 -6.30 9.78
C SER A 126 14.97 -5.46 9.74
N PRO A 127 14.88 -4.15 9.42
CA PRO A 127 13.67 -3.34 9.32
C PRO A 127 12.94 -3.38 7.96
N VAL A 128 13.20 -4.34 7.09
CA VAL A 128 12.47 -4.49 5.82
C VAL A 128 11.01 -4.85 6.07
N GLY A 129 10.09 -4.12 5.41
CA GLY A 129 8.66 -4.36 5.48
C GLY A 129 8.13 -5.23 4.35
N ASN A 130 6.96 -5.84 4.59
CA ASN A 130 6.22 -6.74 3.71
C ASN A 130 6.96 -8.07 3.39
N ASP A 131 8.25 -8.14 3.67
CA ASP A 131 9.11 -9.32 3.59
C ASP A 131 9.82 -9.59 4.94
N LEU A 132 9.11 -9.41 6.06
CA LEU A 132 9.67 -9.44 7.41
C LEU A 132 10.25 -10.80 7.80
N TYR A 133 9.63 -11.90 7.38
CA TYR A 133 10.01 -13.26 7.79
C TYR A 133 10.92 -13.90 6.74
N SER A 134 12.17 -14.12 7.12
CA SER A 134 13.20 -14.67 6.23
C SER A 134 12.97 -16.14 5.86
N ASN A 135 13.33 -16.49 4.63
CA ASN A 135 13.42 -17.88 4.12
C ASN A 135 12.09 -18.65 4.24
N ARG A 136 10.97 -18.01 3.84
CA ARG A 136 9.62 -18.60 3.99
C ARG A 136 8.73 -18.38 2.78
N PHE A 137 7.77 -19.29 2.66
CA PHE A 137 6.52 -19.05 1.94
C PHE A 137 5.48 -18.54 2.94
N GLN A 138 4.75 -17.48 2.57
CA GLN A 138 3.73 -16.87 3.42
C GLN A 138 2.61 -16.26 2.60
N LEU A 139 1.49 -15.91 3.24
CA LEU A 139 0.44 -15.11 2.68
C LEU A 139 0.57 -13.70 3.24
N ASN A 140 1.01 -12.75 2.40
CA ASN A 140 1.12 -11.35 2.81
C ASN A 140 -0.26 -10.73 2.94
N GLN A 141 -1.07 -10.86 1.90
CA GLN A 141 -2.39 -10.24 1.87
C GLN A 141 -3.44 -11.18 1.27
N ALA A 142 -4.59 -11.27 1.93
CA ALA A 142 -5.86 -11.66 1.36
C ALA A 142 -6.82 -10.50 1.64
N VAL A 143 -7.22 -9.79 0.60
CA VAL A 143 -7.97 -8.54 0.73
C VAL A 143 -9.29 -8.64 0.01
N LEU A 144 -10.34 -8.15 0.67
CA LEU A 144 -11.66 -7.96 0.09
C LEU A 144 -12.06 -6.50 0.21
N TYR A 145 -12.42 -5.89 -0.90
CA TYR A 145 -13.00 -4.55 -1.00
C TYR A 145 -14.50 -4.60 -1.23
N VAL A 146 -15.20 -3.69 -0.57
CA VAL A 146 -16.58 -3.33 -0.91
C VAL A 146 -16.62 -1.81 -1.00
N GLU A 147 -16.84 -1.28 -2.20
CA GLU A 147 -16.79 0.17 -2.40
C GLU A 147 -17.85 0.67 -3.37
N ARG A 148 -18.19 1.93 -3.23
CA ARG A 148 -18.88 2.75 -4.20
C ARG A 148 -18.11 4.07 -4.32
N LEU A 149 -17.55 4.34 -5.50
CA LEU A 149 -16.89 5.61 -5.75
C LEU A 149 -17.91 6.71 -6.04
N PRO A 150 -17.72 7.93 -5.53
CA PRO A 150 -18.52 9.06 -5.93
C PRO A 150 -18.25 9.41 -7.41
N ASP A 151 -19.27 9.92 -8.11
CA ASP A 151 -19.08 10.48 -9.45
C ASP A 151 -18.48 11.88 -9.34
N SER A 152 -17.18 11.95 -9.47
CA SER A 152 -16.39 13.17 -9.28
C SER A 152 -16.07 13.90 -10.59
N VAL A 153 -16.51 13.37 -11.73
CA VAL A 153 -16.34 13.99 -13.05
C VAL A 153 -17.51 14.93 -13.39
N GLN A 154 -18.71 14.59 -12.92
CA GLN A 154 -19.89 15.43 -13.07
C GLN A 154 -19.81 16.71 -12.22
N ARG A 155 -20.59 17.75 -12.58
CA ARG A 155 -20.59 19.04 -11.90
C ARG A 155 -21.99 19.57 -11.52
N ASP A 156 -23.01 18.73 -11.58
CA ASP A 156 -24.39 19.12 -11.43
C ASP A 156 -24.99 18.77 -10.06
N HIS A 157 -24.45 17.76 -9.35
CA HIS A 157 -24.99 17.36 -8.05
C HIS A 157 -23.92 16.87 -7.07
N ILE A 158 -24.24 16.91 -5.78
CA ILE A 158 -23.46 16.26 -4.74
C ILE A 158 -23.63 14.75 -4.89
N ASP A 159 -22.52 14.02 -4.91
CA ASP A 159 -22.52 12.55 -4.87
C ASP A 159 -21.76 12.04 -3.64
N TRP A 160 -21.90 10.76 -3.33
CA TRP A 160 -21.26 10.15 -2.19
C TRP A 160 -20.69 8.78 -2.56
N GLY A 161 -19.74 8.33 -1.78
CA GLY A 161 -19.15 7.01 -1.87
C GLY A 161 -18.82 6.44 -0.51
N PHE A 162 -18.37 5.21 -0.50
CA PHE A 162 -17.81 4.58 0.69
C PHE A 162 -16.79 3.52 0.29
N HIS A 163 -15.92 3.20 1.23
CA HIS A 163 -14.93 2.13 1.09
C HIS A 163 -14.84 1.32 2.36
N LEU A 164 -14.91 0.00 2.23
CA LEU A 164 -14.70 -0.97 3.29
C LEU A 164 -13.65 -1.98 2.83
N THR A 165 -12.65 -2.22 3.65
CA THR A 165 -11.58 -3.20 3.37
C THR A 165 -11.50 -4.21 4.50
N ALA A 166 -11.44 -5.49 4.13
CA ALA A 166 -11.05 -6.58 5.02
C ALA A 166 -9.69 -7.11 4.55
N LEU A 167 -8.65 -6.97 5.37
CA LEU A 167 -7.31 -7.48 5.12
C LEU A 167 -6.99 -8.60 6.11
N TYR A 168 -6.51 -9.72 5.61
CA TYR A 168 -5.95 -10.82 6.40
C TYR A 168 -4.59 -11.22 5.82
N GLY A 169 -3.59 -11.42 6.67
CA GLY A 169 -2.25 -11.83 6.22
C GLY A 169 -1.16 -11.39 7.19
N THR A 170 0.10 -11.46 6.75
CA THR A 170 1.24 -10.95 7.53
C THR A 170 1.25 -9.42 7.57
N ASP A 171 0.73 -8.80 6.52
CA ASP A 171 0.79 -7.34 6.31
C ASP A 171 -0.23 -6.55 7.12
N TYR A 172 -1.14 -7.23 7.86
CA TYR A 172 -2.02 -6.55 8.82
C TYR A 172 -1.23 -5.68 9.81
N ARG A 173 0.06 -6.00 10.05
CA ARG A 173 0.96 -5.24 10.95
C ARG A 173 1.30 -3.84 10.46
N TYR A 174 1.23 -3.61 9.13
CA TYR A 174 1.49 -2.30 8.51
C TYR A 174 0.23 -1.47 8.34
N THR A 175 -0.93 -1.97 8.78
CA THR A 175 -2.18 -1.21 8.81
C THR A 175 -2.74 -1.13 10.23
N THR A 176 -2.14 -1.85 11.20
CA THR A 176 -2.65 -1.93 12.57
C THR A 176 -2.76 -0.55 13.21
N ASN A 177 -3.97 -0.23 13.63
CA ASN A 177 -4.31 1.01 14.31
C ASN A 177 -4.70 0.70 15.76
N LYS A 178 -4.09 1.37 16.74
CA LYS A 178 -4.38 1.18 18.16
C LYS A 178 -5.84 1.54 18.46
N GLY A 179 -6.59 0.56 18.96
CA GLY A 179 -8.03 0.68 19.19
C GLY A 179 -8.91 -0.08 18.19
N TYR A 180 -8.36 -0.48 17.02
CA TYR A 180 -8.95 -1.48 16.14
C TYR A 180 -8.17 -2.78 16.35
N PHE A 181 -8.66 -3.92 16.35
CA PHE A 181 -8.05 -5.28 16.41
C PHE A 181 -6.54 -5.38 16.78
N SER A 182 -5.93 -4.30 17.27
CA SER A 182 -4.49 -4.11 17.49
C SER A 182 -3.86 -5.07 18.51
N SER A 183 -4.66 -5.72 19.37
CA SER A 183 -4.15 -6.69 20.34
C SER A 183 -3.46 -7.90 19.71
N GLN A 184 -3.81 -8.25 18.49
CA GLN A 184 -3.20 -9.33 17.73
C GLN A 184 -1.70 -9.07 17.54
N LEU A 185 -1.32 -7.82 17.23
CA LEU A 185 0.06 -7.39 17.09
C LEU A 185 0.64 -6.94 18.44
N LEU A 186 0.05 -5.92 19.06
CA LEU A 186 0.65 -5.21 20.20
C LEU A 186 0.75 -6.04 21.48
N LYS A 187 -0.09 -7.09 21.65
CA LYS A 187 -0.03 -7.97 22.82
C LYS A 187 0.48 -9.37 22.51
N HIS A 188 0.28 -9.86 21.28
CA HIS A 188 0.49 -11.27 20.96
C HIS A 188 1.51 -11.50 19.84
N ASP A 189 2.02 -10.46 19.18
CA ASP A 189 2.95 -10.50 18.03
C ASP A 189 2.59 -11.63 17.03
N ARG A 190 1.29 -11.74 16.69
CA ARG A 190 0.82 -12.78 15.79
C ARG A 190 1.40 -12.56 14.39
N GLN A 191 1.89 -13.61 13.77
CA GLN A 191 2.38 -13.55 12.40
C GLN A 191 1.27 -13.19 11.41
N TYR A 192 0.11 -13.82 11.55
CA TYR A 192 -1.07 -13.57 10.75
C TYR A 192 -2.14 -12.89 11.59
N GLY A 193 -2.81 -11.94 11.00
CA GLY A 193 -3.90 -11.22 11.65
C GLY A 193 -4.87 -10.61 10.67
N PHE A 194 -5.90 -10.01 11.20
CA PHE A 194 -6.98 -9.34 10.48
C PHE A 194 -6.99 -7.86 10.82
N ASP A 195 -7.18 -7.02 9.80
CA ASP A 195 -7.41 -5.59 9.98
C ASP A 195 -8.41 -5.03 8.96
N PRO A 196 -9.44 -4.28 9.38
CA PRO A 196 -10.30 -3.51 8.49
C PRO A 196 -9.60 -2.18 8.17
N SER A 197 -8.62 -2.21 7.27
CA SER A 197 -7.65 -1.13 7.10
C SER A 197 -8.22 0.17 6.55
N LEU A 198 -9.32 0.10 5.79
CA LEU A 198 -10.00 1.25 5.21
C LEU A 198 -11.50 1.17 5.52
N GLU A 199 -12.00 2.20 6.21
CA GLU A 199 -13.40 2.31 6.62
C GLU A 199 -13.80 3.79 6.55
N TYR A 200 -14.22 4.26 5.37
CA TYR A 200 -14.56 5.66 5.19
C TYR A 200 -15.77 5.90 4.28
N VAL A 201 -16.31 7.09 4.40
CA VAL A 201 -17.30 7.66 3.49
C VAL A 201 -16.68 8.87 2.80
N ASP A 202 -16.92 8.99 1.49
CA ASP A 202 -16.57 10.16 0.69
C ASP A 202 -17.84 10.93 0.30
N VAL A 203 -17.79 12.25 0.39
CA VAL A 203 -18.85 13.14 -0.11
C VAL A 203 -18.22 14.12 -1.09
N TYR A 204 -18.68 14.08 -2.34
CA TYR A 204 -18.20 14.97 -3.41
C TYR A 204 -19.09 16.20 -3.56
N PHE A 205 -18.46 17.38 -3.54
CA PHE A 205 -19.07 18.68 -3.72
C PHE A 205 -18.57 19.32 -5.02
N PRO A 206 -19.35 19.30 -6.10
CA PRO A 206 -18.91 19.74 -7.43
C PRO A 206 -18.68 21.26 -7.55
N HIS A 207 -19.31 22.08 -6.69
CA HIS A 207 -19.27 23.53 -6.76
C HIS A 207 -18.27 24.19 -5.80
N VAL A 208 -17.50 23.42 -5.05
CA VAL A 208 -16.40 23.97 -4.25
C VAL A 208 -15.15 24.00 -5.12
N ALA A 209 -14.70 25.18 -5.52
CA ALA A 209 -13.63 25.40 -6.50
C ALA A 209 -13.89 24.61 -7.80
N GLN A 210 -12.97 23.70 -8.18
CA GLN A 210 -13.16 22.77 -9.30
C GLN A 210 -13.56 21.36 -8.84
N GLY A 211 -14.10 21.22 -7.66
CA GLY A 211 -14.53 20.01 -7.00
C GLY A 211 -13.81 19.79 -5.69
N MET A 212 -14.54 19.29 -4.69
CA MET A 212 -14.02 18.92 -3.38
C MET A 212 -14.53 17.54 -3.01
N ASN A 213 -13.64 16.68 -2.56
CA ASN A 213 -13.98 15.42 -1.88
C ASN A 213 -13.75 15.57 -0.38
N LEU A 214 -14.74 15.25 0.43
CA LEU A 214 -14.64 15.19 1.89
C LEU A 214 -14.68 13.73 2.31
N ARG A 215 -13.55 13.23 2.83
CA ARG A 215 -13.41 11.86 3.37
C ARG A 215 -13.57 11.88 4.87
N ILE A 216 -14.36 10.96 5.41
CA ILE A 216 -14.64 10.81 6.84
C ILE A 216 -14.49 9.34 7.21
N GLY A 217 -13.59 9.01 8.12
CA GLY A 217 -13.35 7.66 8.59
C GLY A 217 -11.88 7.31 8.75
N ARG A 218 -11.56 6.04 8.62
CA ARG A 218 -10.20 5.52 8.65
C ARG A 218 -9.69 5.30 7.21
N TYR A 219 -8.56 5.87 6.90
CA TYR A 219 -7.94 5.82 5.57
C TYR A 219 -6.42 5.71 5.68
N ILE A 220 -5.76 5.39 4.57
CA ILE A 220 -4.30 5.33 4.51
C ILE A 220 -3.73 6.74 4.69
N SER A 221 -2.66 6.88 5.47
CA SER A 221 -1.89 8.12 5.62
C SER A 221 -1.58 8.73 4.25
N ILE A 222 -1.73 10.06 4.15
CA ILE A 222 -1.84 10.74 2.85
C ILE A 222 -0.55 10.81 2.07
N PRO A 223 0.60 11.23 2.66
CA PRO A 223 1.84 11.37 1.93
C PRO A 223 2.43 9.99 1.57
N GLY A 224 3.33 9.99 0.62
CA GLY A 224 4.09 8.81 0.24
C GLY A 224 3.78 8.27 -1.15
N ILE A 225 4.77 7.61 -1.73
CA ILE A 225 4.70 6.94 -3.04
C ILE A 225 4.13 5.53 -2.89
N GLU A 226 4.45 4.86 -1.78
CA GLU A 226 4.09 3.48 -1.54
C GLU A 226 2.72 3.37 -0.87
N ALA A 227 2.09 2.22 -1.03
CA ALA A 227 0.81 1.90 -0.42
C ALA A 227 0.90 0.59 0.37
N GLN A 228 0.11 0.48 1.44
CA GLN A 228 0.01 -0.75 2.23
C GLN A 228 -0.56 -1.93 1.44
N LEU A 229 -1.22 -1.63 0.33
CA LEU A 229 -1.96 -2.62 -0.46
C LEU A 229 -1.14 -3.00 -1.69
N SER A 230 -0.77 -4.27 -1.77
CA SER A 230 0.21 -4.83 -2.71
C SER A 230 0.03 -4.43 -4.17
N PRO A 231 -1.19 -4.43 -4.76
CA PRO A 231 -1.37 -4.10 -6.18
C PRO A 231 -0.97 -2.66 -6.54
N ASN A 232 -0.94 -1.75 -5.55
CA ASN A 232 -0.67 -0.34 -5.75
C ASN A 232 0.82 0.02 -5.71
N ASN A 233 1.72 -0.96 -5.58
CA ASN A 233 3.16 -0.76 -5.48
C ASN A 233 3.91 -1.21 -6.73
N TYR A 234 5.07 -0.57 -6.97
CA TYR A 234 5.96 -0.94 -8.06
C TYR A 234 6.69 -2.26 -7.83
N LEU A 235 7.01 -2.56 -6.57
CA LEU A 235 7.76 -3.72 -6.13
C LEU A 235 6.95 -4.53 -5.12
N PHE A 236 7.42 -5.74 -4.85
CA PHE A 236 6.91 -6.56 -3.77
C PHE A 236 7.30 -5.99 -2.39
N SER A 237 8.60 -5.86 -2.12
CA SER A 237 9.04 -5.28 -0.85
C SER A 237 8.95 -3.76 -0.86
N HIS A 238 8.86 -3.18 0.33
CA HIS A 238 8.78 -1.74 0.53
C HIS A 238 10.14 -1.12 0.85
N SER A 239 10.27 0.19 0.63
CA SER A 239 11.44 0.96 1.04
C SER A 239 11.60 0.97 2.56
N LEU A 240 12.80 1.24 3.04
CA LEU A 240 13.06 1.48 4.47
C LEU A 240 12.33 2.72 4.97
N LEU A 241 12.09 3.68 4.08
CA LEU A 241 11.34 4.89 4.33
C LEU A 241 9.89 4.56 4.70
N TYR A 242 9.21 3.71 3.93
CA TYR A 242 7.84 3.33 4.15
C TYR A 242 7.62 2.54 5.45
N VAL A 243 8.54 1.63 5.79
CA VAL A 243 8.36 0.71 6.93
C VAL A 243 8.23 1.42 8.27
N ILE A 244 8.76 2.62 8.38
CA ILE A 244 8.74 3.42 9.60
C ILE A 244 7.84 4.63 9.52
N ASP A 245 7.19 4.84 8.38
CA ASP A 245 6.19 5.86 8.11
C ASP A 245 4.87 5.56 8.86
N PRO A 246 4.04 6.56 9.18
CA PRO A 246 2.67 6.35 9.62
C PRO A 246 1.80 5.70 8.55
N PHE A 247 1.00 4.69 8.93
CA PHE A 247 0.25 3.91 7.95
C PHE A 247 -1.19 4.33 7.77
N THR A 248 -1.90 4.67 8.85
CA THR A 248 -3.33 4.99 8.79
C THR A 248 -3.67 6.24 9.60
N ASP A 249 -4.66 6.97 9.11
CA ASP A 249 -5.28 8.10 9.78
C ASP A 249 -6.77 7.85 10.01
N THR A 250 -7.30 8.29 11.16
CA THR A 250 -8.75 8.28 11.40
C THR A 250 -9.20 9.69 11.67
N GLY A 251 -10.05 10.23 10.79
CA GLY A 251 -10.46 11.63 10.88
C GLY A 251 -11.29 12.13 9.71
N VAL A 252 -11.11 13.40 9.39
CA VAL A 252 -11.77 14.09 8.29
C VAL A 252 -10.71 14.72 7.41
N LEU A 253 -10.82 14.52 6.09
CA LEU A 253 -9.91 15.04 5.09
C LEU A 253 -10.70 15.68 3.95
N ALA A 254 -10.47 16.95 3.67
CA ALA A 254 -10.95 17.65 2.49
C ALA A 254 -9.86 17.71 1.43
N THR A 255 -10.13 17.19 0.24
CA THR A 255 -9.28 17.31 -0.94
C THR A 255 -9.96 18.22 -1.94
N VAL A 256 -9.34 19.35 -2.28
CA VAL A 256 -9.92 20.41 -3.11
C VAL A 256 -9.10 20.62 -4.37
N LYS A 257 -9.70 20.42 -5.53
CA LYS A 257 -9.13 20.82 -6.82
C LYS A 257 -9.33 22.32 -7.02
N LEU A 258 -8.26 23.10 -6.90
CA LEU A 258 -8.32 24.55 -7.12
C LEU A 258 -8.40 24.90 -8.62
N ASN A 259 -7.65 24.18 -9.45
CA ASN A 259 -7.64 24.26 -10.91
C ASN A 259 -6.93 23.02 -11.48
N ASP A 260 -6.69 22.97 -12.78
CA ASP A 260 -6.06 21.82 -13.46
C ASP A 260 -4.62 21.50 -13.03
N ARG A 261 -4.01 22.35 -12.19
CA ARG A 261 -2.62 22.18 -11.75
C ARG A 261 -2.46 22.16 -10.25
N TRP A 262 -3.32 22.80 -9.52
CA TRP A 262 -3.21 22.94 -8.07
C TRP A 262 -4.32 22.17 -7.35
N LEU A 263 -3.89 21.37 -6.39
CA LEU A 263 -4.76 20.66 -5.46
C LEU A 263 -4.26 20.91 -4.05
N VAL A 264 -5.17 21.06 -3.10
CA VAL A 264 -4.86 21.19 -1.67
C VAL A 264 -5.64 20.17 -0.86
N GLN A 265 -5.02 19.73 0.23
CA GLN A 265 -5.67 18.83 1.19
C GLN A 265 -5.54 19.42 2.58
N LEU A 266 -6.64 19.40 3.31
CA LEU A 266 -6.71 19.84 4.71
C LEU A 266 -7.45 18.80 5.52
N GLY A 267 -6.87 18.37 6.64
CA GLY A 267 -7.43 17.32 7.47
C GLY A 267 -7.22 17.54 8.96
N ILE A 268 -8.05 16.86 9.74
CA ILE A 268 -7.92 16.70 11.18
C ILE A 268 -8.11 15.22 11.49
N THR A 269 -7.15 14.63 12.21
CA THR A 269 -7.13 13.21 12.57
C THR A 269 -6.95 13.05 14.10
N ALA A 270 -7.09 11.80 14.55
CA ALA A 270 -6.86 11.43 15.95
C ALA A 270 -5.38 11.17 16.31
N SER A 271 -4.43 11.58 15.48
CA SER A 271 -3.05 11.12 15.35
C SER A 271 -2.92 9.90 14.43
N HIS A 272 -1.67 9.51 14.14
CA HIS A 272 -1.38 8.36 13.28
C HIS A 272 -1.61 7.04 14.02
N ASP A 273 -2.13 6.06 13.30
CA ASP A 273 -2.30 4.68 13.77
C ASP A 273 -3.04 4.54 15.12
N VAL A 274 -3.96 5.48 15.38
CA VAL A 274 -4.74 5.57 16.64
C VAL A 274 -6.22 5.80 16.35
N ALA A 275 -7.07 5.04 17.00
CA ALA A 275 -8.52 5.25 16.97
C ALA A 275 -8.94 6.42 17.86
N PRO A 276 -9.94 7.24 17.47
CA PRO A 276 -10.37 8.44 18.21
C PRO A 276 -10.87 8.17 19.62
N TRP A 277 -11.26 6.95 19.93
CA TRP A 277 -11.78 6.56 21.25
C TRP A 277 -10.71 6.02 22.21
N THR A 278 -9.44 6.02 21.82
CA THR A 278 -8.33 5.60 22.69
C THR A 278 -7.76 6.76 23.50
N ALA A 279 -7.09 6.46 24.61
CA ALA A 279 -6.42 7.46 25.42
C ALA A 279 -5.20 8.10 24.76
N ASP A 280 -4.69 7.50 23.68
CA ASP A 280 -3.56 8.02 22.90
C ASP A 280 -4.01 8.94 21.75
N ALA A 281 -5.31 9.07 21.52
CA ALA A 281 -5.84 9.96 20.49
C ALA A 281 -5.49 11.42 20.79
N GLN A 282 -4.88 12.08 19.83
CA GLN A 282 -4.52 13.50 19.89
C GLN A 282 -4.95 14.20 18.62
N PRO A 283 -5.74 15.29 18.68
CA PRO A 283 -6.10 16.05 17.51
C PRO A 283 -4.85 16.51 16.75
N SER A 284 -4.74 16.12 15.50
CA SER A 284 -3.58 16.38 14.63
C SER A 284 -4.04 17.00 13.33
N GLY A 285 -3.31 17.99 12.85
CA GLY A 285 -3.61 18.68 11.61
C GLY A 285 -2.84 18.09 10.43
N THR A 286 -3.44 18.08 9.26
CA THR A 286 -2.78 17.73 8.00
C THR A 286 -3.03 18.83 6.99
N ALA A 287 -1.97 19.26 6.28
CA ALA A 287 -2.03 20.26 5.22
C ALA A 287 -1.06 19.90 4.11
N CYS A 288 -1.59 19.67 2.91
CA CYS A 288 -0.80 19.28 1.76
C CYS A 288 -1.16 20.11 0.52
N VAL A 289 -0.20 20.23 -0.39
CA VAL A 289 -0.38 20.90 -1.67
C VAL A 289 0.28 20.10 -2.78
N SER A 290 -0.41 19.95 -3.90
CA SER A 290 0.09 19.35 -5.13
C SER A 290 0.12 20.37 -6.25
N TYR A 291 1.18 20.33 -7.05
CA TYR A 291 1.32 21.10 -8.26
C TYR A 291 1.73 20.22 -9.43
N THR A 292 0.94 20.23 -10.50
CA THR A 292 1.24 19.56 -11.76
C THR A 292 1.63 20.59 -12.81
N THR A 293 2.74 20.37 -13.51
CA THR A 293 3.21 21.27 -14.59
C THR A 293 2.24 21.27 -15.78
N ARG A 294 2.35 22.29 -16.65
CA ARG A 294 1.55 22.37 -17.89
C ARG A 294 1.79 21.21 -18.86
N SER A 295 2.99 20.66 -18.86
CA SER A 295 3.36 19.52 -19.70
C SER A 295 2.79 18.21 -19.15
N VAL A 296 2.27 18.21 -17.91
CA VAL A 296 1.87 16.99 -17.16
C VAL A 296 3.04 16.00 -16.99
N ASN A 297 4.28 16.45 -17.19
CA ASN A 297 5.45 15.60 -17.01
C ASN A 297 5.97 15.60 -15.57
N ASP A 298 5.62 16.62 -14.78
CA ASP A 298 6.04 16.73 -13.39
C ASP A 298 4.85 16.95 -12.48
N ASN A 299 4.84 16.24 -11.36
CA ASN A 299 3.99 16.51 -10.21
C ASN A 299 4.87 16.68 -8.97
N PHE A 300 4.64 17.74 -8.22
CA PHE A 300 5.25 18.02 -6.93
C PHE A 300 4.17 18.01 -5.86
N TYR A 301 4.45 17.30 -4.78
CA TYR A 301 3.56 17.23 -3.64
C TYR A 301 4.33 17.53 -2.36
N LEU A 302 3.81 18.41 -1.53
CA LEU A 302 4.35 18.77 -0.22
C LEU A 302 3.28 18.56 0.83
N CYS A 303 3.62 17.96 1.94
CA CYS A 303 2.69 17.65 3.01
C CYS A 303 3.30 17.87 4.39
N ALA A 304 2.51 18.49 5.29
CA ALA A 304 2.71 18.45 6.73
C ALA A 304 1.61 17.57 7.30
N ASN A 305 1.96 16.40 7.85
CA ASN A 305 1.01 15.37 8.26
C ASN A 305 1.15 15.06 9.74
N GLY A 306 0.01 14.88 10.43
CA GLY A 306 -0.03 14.53 11.83
C GLY A 306 0.47 15.62 12.80
N ILE A 307 0.37 16.89 12.41
CA ILE A 307 0.98 18.01 13.14
C ILE A 307 0.16 18.38 14.37
N ASN A 308 0.80 18.29 15.54
CA ASN A 308 0.28 18.72 16.84
C ASN A 308 1.43 19.22 17.76
N ASP A 309 1.38 18.98 19.07
CA ASP A 309 2.45 19.36 20.00
C ASP A 309 3.70 18.46 19.93
N GLY A 310 3.66 17.37 19.16
CA GLY A 310 4.76 16.43 18.90
C GLY A 310 5.22 15.60 20.10
N LYS A 311 4.53 15.66 21.24
CA LYS A 311 4.93 14.92 22.44
C LYS A 311 4.77 13.42 22.26
N TYR A 312 5.61 12.67 22.96
CA TYR A 312 5.61 11.23 22.92
C TYR A 312 4.26 10.62 23.28
N ALA A 313 3.68 9.93 22.32
CA ALA A 313 2.51 9.06 22.44
C ALA A 313 2.64 7.91 21.43
N PHE A 314 1.68 7.03 21.35
CA PHE A 314 1.68 5.98 20.31
C PHE A 314 1.62 6.63 18.92
N ASP A 315 2.64 6.39 18.11
CA ASP A 315 2.84 6.90 16.73
C ASP A 315 2.47 8.39 16.52
N ASN A 316 2.65 9.24 17.56
CA ASN A 316 2.43 10.68 17.45
C ASN A 316 3.60 11.36 16.72
N LEU A 317 3.85 10.93 15.50
CA LEU A 317 4.92 11.41 14.64
C LEU A 317 4.52 12.71 13.94
N GLN A 318 5.44 13.65 13.88
CA GLN A 318 5.27 14.90 13.14
C GLN A 318 6.00 14.74 11.83
N GLN A 319 5.28 14.64 10.70
CA GLN A 319 5.85 14.33 9.40
C GLN A 319 5.77 15.53 8.45
N TYR A 320 6.88 15.79 7.76
CA TYR A 320 6.98 16.72 6.64
C TYR A 320 7.51 15.94 5.44
N ASP A 321 6.68 15.81 4.42
CA ASP A 321 6.93 14.99 3.25
C ASP A 321 6.97 15.80 1.97
N ALA A 322 7.78 15.34 1.01
CA ALA A 322 7.84 15.89 -0.33
C ALA A 322 7.99 14.77 -1.35
N THR A 323 7.12 14.74 -2.35
CA THR A 323 7.26 13.83 -3.49
C THR A 323 7.43 14.59 -4.80
N TRP A 324 8.19 14.01 -5.71
CA TRP A 324 8.36 14.47 -7.08
C TRP A 324 8.21 13.30 -8.04
N TYR A 325 7.25 13.43 -8.94
CA TYR A 325 7.05 12.52 -10.06
C TYR A 325 7.52 13.19 -11.34
N HIS A 326 8.33 12.48 -12.14
CA HIS A 326 8.80 12.97 -13.43
C HIS A 326 8.65 11.92 -14.52
N LYS A 327 8.00 12.31 -15.63
CA LYS A 327 7.80 11.50 -16.81
C LYS A 327 8.80 11.90 -17.88
N PHE A 328 9.83 11.08 -18.11
CA PHE A 328 10.82 11.27 -19.18
C PHE A 328 10.23 10.92 -20.55
N SER A 329 9.37 9.90 -20.61
CA SER A 329 8.71 9.45 -21.83
C SER A 329 7.42 8.68 -21.49
N LYS A 330 6.70 8.20 -22.51
CA LYS A 330 5.52 7.35 -22.30
C LYS A 330 5.82 6.03 -21.58
N THR A 331 7.08 5.58 -21.55
CA THR A 331 7.47 4.29 -20.99
C THR A 331 8.54 4.38 -19.91
N LEU A 332 8.98 5.59 -19.55
CA LEU A 332 10.00 5.81 -18.53
C LEU A 332 9.60 6.96 -17.63
N HIS A 333 9.51 6.71 -16.35
CA HIS A 333 9.27 7.74 -15.34
C HIS A 333 10.05 7.45 -14.06
N MET A 334 10.18 8.45 -13.22
CA MET A 334 10.67 8.31 -11.86
C MET A 334 9.65 8.83 -10.85
N ALA A 335 9.77 8.33 -9.64
CA ALA A 335 9.08 8.83 -8.46
C ALA A 335 10.10 8.98 -7.34
N THR A 336 10.12 10.12 -6.68
CA THR A 336 11.06 10.44 -5.60
C THR A 336 10.28 10.93 -4.41
N GLU A 337 10.63 10.44 -3.23
CA GLU A 337 10.05 10.88 -1.96
C GLU A 337 11.17 11.17 -0.96
N THR A 338 10.95 12.17 -0.15
CA THR A 338 11.79 12.48 1.01
C THR A 338 10.93 13.02 2.13
N TRP A 339 11.23 12.62 3.35
CA TRP A 339 10.55 13.19 4.51
C TRP A 339 11.50 13.43 5.67
N TYR A 340 11.06 14.30 6.55
CA TYR A 340 11.57 14.52 7.89
C TYR A 340 10.48 14.23 8.89
N MET A 341 10.76 13.34 9.85
CA MET A 341 9.87 13.03 10.97
C MET A 341 10.54 13.28 12.29
N TYR A 342 9.75 13.53 13.32
CA TYR A 342 10.24 13.56 14.69
C TYR A 342 9.15 13.31 15.70
N GLN A 343 9.58 12.92 16.90
CA GLN A 343 8.76 12.89 18.09
C GLN A 343 9.55 13.50 19.26
N LEU A 344 8.89 14.32 20.08
CA LEU A 344 9.48 14.95 21.26
C LEU A 344 9.34 14.01 22.47
N ASP A 345 10.21 14.21 23.47
CA ASP A 345 10.12 13.55 24.78
C ASP A 345 10.08 12.01 24.74
N VAL A 346 10.70 11.40 23.74
CA VAL A 346 10.79 9.94 23.62
C VAL A 346 11.59 9.37 24.79
N PRO A 347 11.09 8.33 25.48
CA PRO A 347 11.81 7.67 26.58
C PRO A 347 13.16 7.10 26.13
N ALA A 348 14.18 7.26 26.95
CA ALA A 348 15.51 6.71 26.69
C ALA A 348 15.51 5.18 26.78
N VAL A 349 16.20 4.52 25.84
CA VAL A 349 16.45 3.06 25.90
C VAL A 349 17.17 2.71 27.20
N GLY A 350 16.66 1.73 27.94
CA GLY A 350 17.20 1.31 29.24
C GLY A 350 16.98 2.32 30.37
N GLY A 351 16.23 3.40 30.14
CA GLY A 351 15.88 4.39 31.13
C GLY A 351 14.73 3.94 32.06
N PRO A 352 14.35 4.77 33.03
CA PRO A 352 13.33 4.43 34.03
C PRO A 352 11.90 4.47 33.47
N ILE A 353 11.71 4.99 32.25
CA ILE A 353 10.40 5.13 31.60
C ILE A 353 10.33 4.14 30.46
N ALA A 354 9.40 3.19 30.51
CA ALA A 354 9.19 2.23 29.44
C ALA A 354 8.54 2.92 28.22
N PRO A 355 8.96 2.58 26.99
CA PRO A 355 8.24 2.97 25.78
C PRO A 355 6.83 2.37 25.73
N GLN A 356 5.96 2.95 24.91
CA GLN A 356 4.64 2.38 24.61
C GLN A 356 4.79 0.99 23.98
N PRO A 357 3.88 0.04 24.24
CA PRO A 357 3.86 -1.25 23.52
C PRO A 357 3.86 -1.06 21.99
N GLY A 358 4.77 -1.75 21.31
CA GLY A 358 4.95 -1.64 19.86
C GLY A 358 5.92 -0.54 19.41
N ASN A 359 6.36 0.36 20.33
CA ASN A 359 7.33 1.41 20.02
C ASN A 359 8.67 1.15 20.70
N ASN A 360 9.76 1.57 20.05
CA ASN A 360 11.09 1.57 20.67
C ASN A 360 11.32 2.85 21.48
N GLY A 361 12.27 2.80 22.41
CA GLY A 361 12.83 4.00 23.05
C GLY A 361 13.88 4.66 22.12
N ALA A 362 14.38 5.82 22.54
CA ALA A 362 15.42 6.55 21.83
C ALA A 362 16.80 6.41 22.50
N PHE A 363 17.88 6.30 21.72
CA PHE A 363 19.25 6.39 22.21
C PHE A 363 19.60 7.83 22.54
N CYS A 364 19.20 8.27 23.75
CA CYS A 364 19.45 9.61 24.28
C CYS A 364 20.91 9.78 24.76
N ARG A 365 21.34 11.02 25.00
CA ARG A 365 22.66 11.28 25.61
C ARG A 365 22.70 10.75 27.06
N PRO A 366 23.88 10.38 27.57
CA PRO A 366 24.01 9.93 28.95
C PRO A 366 23.38 10.92 29.94
N GLY A 367 22.59 10.38 30.87
CA GLY A 367 21.85 11.18 31.88
C GLY A 367 20.51 11.74 31.44
N GLN A 368 20.15 11.69 30.18
CA GLN A 368 18.81 12.07 29.72
C GLN A 368 17.86 10.87 29.84
N ILE A 369 16.71 11.10 30.45
CA ILE A 369 15.63 10.09 30.56
C ILE A 369 14.64 10.18 29.38
N ARG A 370 14.66 11.29 28.63
CA ARG A 370 13.88 11.54 27.41
C ARG A 370 14.69 12.40 26.45
N CYS A 371 14.42 12.28 25.15
CA CYS A 371 14.99 13.15 24.14
C CYS A 371 14.11 13.23 22.90
N THR A 372 14.36 14.20 22.04
CA THR A 372 13.76 14.26 20.70
C THR A 372 14.40 13.20 19.81
N ALA A 373 13.57 12.44 19.10
CA ALA A 373 13.98 11.45 18.12
C ALA A 373 13.60 11.93 16.72
N PRO A 374 14.54 12.53 15.96
CA PRO A 374 14.34 12.90 14.56
C PRO A 374 14.83 11.79 13.64
N GLU A 375 14.12 11.59 12.54
CA GLU A 375 14.48 10.74 11.42
C GLU A 375 14.36 11.52 10.10
N TYR A 376 15.08 11.09 9.08
CA TYR A 376 14.89 11.56 7.71
C TYR A 376 15.22 10.46 6.72
N ALA A 377 14.51 10.45 5.63
CA ALA A 377 14.63 9.43 4.61
C ALA A 377 14.45 10.00 3.22
N PHE A 378 14.89 9.21 2.25
CA PHE A 378 14.79 9.49 0.83
C PHE A 378 14.62 8.18 0.09
N VAL A 379 13.72 8.14 -0.90
CA VAL A 379 13.61 7.02 -1.85
C VAL A 379 13.44 7.55 -3.27
N ASN A 380 14.04 6.83 -4.21
CA ASN A 380 13.86 7.08 -5.64
C ASN A 380 13.52 5.79 -6.36
N TYR A 381 12.53 5.86 -7.22
CA TYR A 381 12.08 4.81 -8.13
C TYR A 381 12.32 5.25 -9.57
N VAL A 382 12.90 4.36 -10.36
CA VAL A 382 12.96 4.50 -11.81
C VAL A 382 12.23 3.32 -12.43
N ASN A 383 11.16 3.62 -13.17
CA ASN A 383 10.26 2.62 -13.76
C ASN A 383 10.34 2.67 -15.27
N LYS A 384 10.59 1.52 -15.88
CA LYS A 384 10.62 1.33 -17.33
C LYS A 384 9.61 0.29 -17.76
N GLN A 385 8.65 0.69 -18.59
CA GLN A 385 7.77 -0.22 -19.29
C GLN A 385 8.52 -0.81 -20.48
N LEU A 386 8.61 -2.13 -20.57
CA LEU A 386 9.23 -2.88 -21.68
C LEU A 386 8.20 -3.33 -22.70
N SER A 387 7.04 -3.77 -22.24
CA SER A 387 5.87 -4.17 -23.01
C SER A 387 4.60 -3.73 -22.29
N PRO A 388 3.40 -3.90 -22.88
CA PRO A 388 2.15 -3.67 -22.14
C PRO A 388 2.03 -4.45 -20.82
N HIS A 389 2.69 -5.58 -20.71
CA HIS A 389 2.61 -6.49 -19.57
C HIS A 389 3.91 -6.60 -18.75
N ASP A 390 5.00 -5.96 -19.18
CA ASP A 390 6.31 -6.08 -18.54
C ASP A 390 6.87 -4.73 -18.13
N PHE A 391 7.30 -4.65 -16.89
CA PHE A 391 7.87 -3.45 -16.29
C PHE A 391 9.12 -3.81 -15.48
N VAL A 392 10.13 -2.97 -15.56
CA VAL A 392 11.33 -3.07 -14.72
C VAL A 392 11.42 -1.84 -13.84
N THR A 393 11.66 -2.06 -12.57
CA THR A 393 11.80 -1.00 -11.56
C THR A 393 13.13 -1.14 -10.83
N ILE A 394 13.81 -0.01 -10.69
CA ILE A 394 14.94 0.14 -9.76
C ILE A 394 14.48 1.06 -8.65
N ARG A 395 14.69 0.65 -7.40
CA ARG A 395 14.54 1.46 -6.20
C ARG A 395 15.89 1.67 -5.53
N SER A 396 16.11 2.87 -5.03
CA SER A 396 17.23 3.19 -4.15
C SER A 396 16.72 4.03 -3.01
N ASP A 397 17.02 3.67 -1.78
CA ASP A 397 16.59 4.42 -0.62
C ASP A 397 17.72 4.66 0.39
N PHE A 398 17.48 5.63 1.26
CA PHE A 398 18.32 6.01 2.37
C PHE A 398 17.45 6.40 3.56
N LEU A 399 17.77 5.86 4.74
CA LEU A 399 17.13 6.21 6.00
C LEU A 399 18.20 6.55 7.04
N ASN A 400 17.95 7.59 7.84
CA ASN A 400 18.74 7.89 9.04
C ASN A 400 17.82 7.93 10.26
N ASP A 401 17.79 6.83 11.00
CA ASP A 401 17.15 6.76 12.31
C ASP A 401 18.14 7.22 13.39
N LYS A 402 18.21 8.54 13.59
CA LYS A 402 19.21 9.18 14.45
C LYS A 402 19.19 8.72 15.89
N LYS A 403 18.09 8.17 16.34
CA LYS A 403 17.91 7.76 17.74
C LYS A 403 17.46 6.32 17.88
N GLY A 404 17.31 5.58 16.79
CA GLY A 404 16.87 4.20 16.80
C GLY A 404 15.44 4.00 17.27
N GLN A 405 14.63 5.07 17.26
CA GLN A 405 13.26 4.99 17.77
C GLN A 405 12.38 4.11 16.90
N ARG A 406 12.54 4.17 15.59
CA ARG A 406 11.66 3.45 14.65
C ARG A 406 12.17 2.06 14.35
N THR A 407 13.47 1.92 14.06
CA THR A 407 14.07 0.64 13.68
C THR A 407 14.59 -0.18 14.87
N GLY A 408 14.77 0.43 16.03
CA GLY A 408 15.45 -0.17 17.20
C GLY A 408 16.97 -0.03 17.18
N TYR A 409 17.56 0.52 16.12
CA TYR A 409 18.99 0.68 15.94
C TYR A 409 19.36 2.10 15.52
N GLN A 410 20.28 2.72 16.26
CA GLN A 410 20.81 4.04 15.92
C GLN A 410 21.81 3.89 14.77
N THR A 411 21.34 3.99 13.53
CA THR A 411 22.19 3.83 12.34
C THR A 411 21.58 4.52 11.11
N ARG A 412 22.41 4.71 10.11
CA ARG A 412 22.00 5.06 8.74
C ARG A 412 21.86 3.77 7.95
N TYR A 413 20.92 3.77 7.03
CA TYR A 413 20.64 2.64 6.14
C TYR A 413 20.70 3.09 4.69
N SER A 414 21.04 2.19 3.81
CA SER A 414 20.84 2.33 2.36
C SER A 414 20.36 1.00 1.78
N GLU A 415 19.57 1.10 0.73
CA GLU A 415 18.98 -0.04 0.05
C GLU A 415 19.00 0.17 -1.46
N ASN A 416 19.14 -0.93 -2.21
CA ASN A 416 18.91 -0.97 -3.64
C ASN A 416 18.16 -2.24 -4.01
N THR A 417 17.08 -2.07 -4.78
CA THR A 417 16.27 -3.18 -5.29
C THR A 417 16.08 -3.07 -6.79
N LEU A 418 16.18 -4.22 -7.47
CA LEU A 418 15.78 -4.40 -8.87
C LEU A 418 14.62 -5.37 -8.92
N SER A 419 13.53 -5.01 -9.57
CA SER A 419 12.36 -5.87 -9.76
C SER A 419 11.91 -5.89 -11.21
N TRP A 420 11.38 -7.03 -11.63
CA TRP A 420 10.62 -7.20 -12.86
C TRP A 420 9.16 -7.50 -12.48
N ASN A 421 8.24 -6.75 -13.06
CA ASN A 421 6.82 -6.91 -12.84
C ASN A 421 6.19 -7.44 -14.13
N HIS A 422 5.59 -8.62 -14.07
CA HIS A 422 4.98 -9.30 -15.20
C HIS A 422 3.49 -9.56 -14.96
N TRP A 423 2.66 -9.23 -15.94
CA TRP A 423 1.22 -9.48 -15.93
C TRP A 423 0.84 -10.63 -16.87
N ILE A 424 -0.01 -11.54 -16.37
CA ILE A 424 -0.71 -12.54 -17.15
C ILE A 424 -2.18 -12.09 -17.23
N GLY A 425 -2.62 -11.69 -18.43
CA GLY A 425 -3.90 -11.01 -18.59
C GLY A 425 -3.96 -9.71 -17.78
N THR A 426 -5.07 -9.51 -17.08
CA THR A 426 -5.31 -8.37 -16.18
C THR A 426 -5.48 -8.79 -14.73
N THR A 427 -5.41 -10.08 -14.43
CA THR A 427 -5.76 -10.64 -13.11
C THR A 427 -4.59 -11.25 -12.36
N ILE A 428 -3.48 -11.57 -13.01
CA ILE A 428 -2.29 -12.13 -12.34
C ILE A 428 -1.10 -11.18 -12.52
N GLN A 429 -0.42 -10.89 -11.43
CA GLN A 429 0.81 -10.12 -11.39
C GLN A 429 1.89 -10.89 -10.63
N ILE A 430 3.10 -10.96 -11.16
CA ILE A 430 4.27 -11.61 -10.55
C ILE A 430 5.38 -10.57 -10.48
N ARG A 431 6.04 -10.42 -9.31
CA ARG A 431 7.07 -9.40 -9.08
C ARG A 431 8.32 -9.99 -8.43
N PRO A 432 9.15 -10.75 -9.17
CA PRO A 432 10.45 -11.16 -8.65
C PRO A 432 11.36 -9.95 -8.44
N GLU A 433 12.11 -9.96 -7.33
CA GLU A 433 13.03 -8.90 -6.97
C GLU A 433 14.33 -9.41 -6.34
N LEU A 434 15.38 -8.61 -6.50
CA LEU A 434 16.66 -8.76 -5.82
C LEU A 434 16.91 -7.48 -5.05
N ARG A 435 17.17 -7.61 -3.75
CA ARG A 435 17.35 -6.49 -2.81
C ARG A 435 18.66 -6.63 -2.04
N PHE A 436 19.38 -5.53 -1.90
CA PHE A 436 20.55 -5.41 -1.04
C PHE A 436 20.40 -4.24 -0.08
N ASP A 437 20.56 -4.52 1.20
CA ASP A 437 20.47 -3.56 2.31
C ASP A 437 21.80 -3.43 3.03
N HIS A 438 22.15 -2.22 3.50
CA HIS A 438 23.33 -1.93 4.29
C HIS A 438 23.06 -0.97 5.45
N ALA A 439 23.54 -1.34 6.65
CA ALA A 439 23.53 -0.49 7.84
C ALA A 439 24.96 0.07 8.11
N TRP A 440 25.09 1.40 8.06
CA TRP A 440 26.40 2.06 8.02
C TRP A 440 27.12 2.15 9.37
N ASP A 441 26.38 2.39 10.45
CA ASP A 441 27.00 2.75 11.73
C ASP A 441 27.02 1.57 12.72
N SER A 442 26.01 0.71 12.67
CA SER A 442 25.88 -0.47 13.54
C SER A 442 25.31 -1.66 12.78
N SER A 443 25.45 -2.87 13.32
CA SER A 443 24.69 -4.03 12.81
C SER A 443 23.23 -3.87 13.17
N ALA A 444 22.32 -4.01 12.17
CA ALA A 444 20.89 -3.79 12.36
C ALA A 444 20.01 -4.87 11.70
N TYR A 445 20.59 -5.75 10.88
CA TYR A 445 19.87 -6.85 10.24
C TYR A 445 20.05 -8.15 11.02
N ASP A 446 19.13 -9.11 10.82
CA ASP A 446 19.07 -10.40 11.51
C ASP A 446 19.15 -10.25 13.04
N ASN A 447 18.28 -9.40 13.61
CA ASN A 447 18.25 -9.04 15.04
C ASN A 447 19.56 -8.39 15.54
N GLY A 448 20.21 -7.59 14.72
CA GLY A 448 21.44 -6.88 15.06
C GLY A 448 22.73 -7.69 14.84
N ALA A 449 22.65 -8.86 14.20
CA ALA A 449 23.82 -9.69 13.93
C ALA A 449 24.68 -9.17 12.76
N HIS A 450 24.05 -8.59 11.74
CA HIS A 450 24.68 -8.25 10.48
C HIS A 450 24.49 -6.78 10.08
N ARG A 451 25.46 -6.25 9.32
CA ARG A 451 25.35 -4.92 8.67
C ARG A 451 24.73 -4.97 7.29
N ASN A 452 24.77 -6.14 6.65
CA ASN A 452 24.30 -6.35 5.29
C ASN A 452 23.21 -7.40 5.29
N GLN A 453 22.27 -7.23 4.37
CA GLN A 453 21.27 -8.23 4.04
C GLN A 453 21.10 -8.29 2.53
N PHE A 454 21.01 -9.48 1.97
CA PHE A 454 20.61 -9.72 0.59
C PHE A 454 19.37 -10.60 0.60
N THR A 455 18.36 -10.20 -0.21
CA THR A 455 17.11 -10.92 -0.34
C THR A 455 16.76 -11.10 -1.82
N ALA A 456 16.39 -12.32 -2.20
CA ALA A 456 15.73 -12.64 -3.44
C ALA A 456 14.29 -13.05 -3.11
N ALA A 457 13.31 -12.34 -3.63
CA ALA A 457 11.92 -12.54 -3.27
C ALA A 457 10.99 -12.44 -4.48
N THR A 458 9.77 -12.94 -4.33
CA THR A 458 8.69 -12.71 -5.29
C THR A 458 7.35 -12.83 -4.61
N ASP A 459 6.39 -12.08 -5.12
CA ASP A 459 4.98 -12.29 -4.84
C ASP A 459 4.22 -12.74 -6.09
N LEU A 460 3.01 -13.21 -5.87
CA LEU A 460 2.03 -13.58 -6.88
C LEU A 460 0.69 -12.97 -6.49
N ILE A 461 0.33 -11.85 -7.10
CA ILE A 461 -0.97 -11.24 -6.86
C ILE A 461 -2.01 -11.85 -7.81
N VAL A 462 -3.08 -12.37 -7.25
CA VAL A 462 -4.22 -12.92 -7.99
C VAL A 462 -5.45 -12.09 -7.67
N HIS A 463 -5.93 -11.31 -8.63
CA HIS A 463 -7.13 -10.48 -8.49
C HIS A 463 -8.42 -11.29 -8.72
N PHE A 464 -9.48 -11.00 -7.93
CA PHE A 464 -10.79 -11.64 -8.05
C PHE A 464 -11.99 -10.70 -7.92
#